data_cd7cf9696bbe980534b37fb2cdc55edf
#
_entry.id   cd7cf9696bbe980534b37fb2cdc55edf
#
_cell.length_a   1.000
_cell.length_b   1.000
_cell.length_c   1.000
_cell.angle_alpha   90.00
_cell.angle_beta   90.00
_cell.angle_gamma   90.00
#
_symmetry.space_group_name_H-M   'P 1'
#
loop_
_entity.id
_entity.type
_entity.pdbx_description
1 polymer ?
#
loop_
_entity_poly.entity_id
_entity_poly.type
_entity_poly.pdbx_seq_one_letter_code
_entity_poly.pdbx_strand_id
1 'polypeptide(L)'
;MPEDYAKAKYNLKRIAFDAATATFADSLETVFDATSIGKSVSFPRVSPDGRHLVFTLHGYGNFSIWHKDADLWCLDLANGEAVPMDALNSDDVESYHSWSGNSHWLVFSSRRDDGLYTRLYISHVDSEGKASKPFLLPQKNPREYYENLLYSYNIPEFMTGASTVSPHEVSQTMRNGRSIQVKVR
;
A
#
# COMPACT_ATOMS: atom_id res chain seq x y z
N MET A 1 -24.15 3.34 9.25
CA MET A 1 -23.50 3.40 7.94
C MET A 1 -24.55 3.31 6.86
N PRO A 2 -24.39 3.90 5.68
CA PRO A 2 -25.31 3.68 4.57
C PRO A 2 -25.44 2.17 4.29
N GLU A 3 -26.65 1.70 4.01
CA GLU A 3 -26.91 0.25 3.80
C GLU A 3 -26.16 -0.34 2.59
N ASP A 4 -25.65 0.52 1.70
CA ASP A 4 -25.02 0.14 0.43
C ASP A 4 -23.48 0.20 0.43
N TYR A 5 -22.84 0.46 1.58
CA TYR A 5 -21.37 0.62 1.63
C TYR A 5 -20.58 -0.60 1.10
N ALA A 6 -21.10 -1.81 1.33
CA ALA A 6 -20.47 -3.05 0.86
C ALA A 6 -20.61 -3.26 -0.67
N LYS A 7 -21.46 -2.48 -1.34
CA LYS A 7 -21.62 -2.50 -2.80
C LYS A 7 -20.60 -1.63 -3.53
N ALA A 8 -19.95 -0.69 -2.81
CA ALA A 8 -18.93 0.18 -3.38
C ALA A 8 -17.69 -0.65 -3.75
N LYS A 9 -17.34 -0.69 -5.04
CA LYS A 9 -16.18 -1.42 -5.56
C LYS A 9 -15.43 -0.55 -6.55
N TYR A 10 -14.12 -0.73 -6.58
CA TYR A 10 -13.22 0.10 -7.38
C TYR A 10 -12.36 -0.77 -8.29
N ASN A 11 -12.27 -0.35 -9.55
CA ASN A 11 -11.32 -0.87 -10.52
C ASN A 11 -10.04 -0.05 -10.52
N LEU A 12 -8.96 -0.66 -10.96
CA LEU A 12 -7.71 0.05 -11.20
C LEU A 12 -7.72 0.62 -12.61
N LYS A 13 -7.56 1.95 -12.71
CA LYS A 13 -7.51 2.67 -13.97
C LYS A 13 -6.25 3.53 -14.05
N ARG A 14 -5.77 3.77 -15.27
CA ARG A 14 -4.72 4.75 -15.56
C ARG A 14 -5.19 5.78 -16.57
N ILE A 15 -4.59 6.97 -16.48
CA ILE A 15 -4.75 8.05 -17.47
C ILE A 15 -3.36 8.49 -17.91
N ALA A 16 -3.17 8.70 -19.21
CA ALA A 16 -1.92 9.24 -19.72
C ALA A 16 -1.80 10.73 -19.36
N PHE A 17 -0.59 11.15 -19.00
CA PHE A 17 -0.25 12.53 -18.70
C PHE A 17 0.90 12.98 -19.59
N ASP A 18 0.68 14.07 -20.32
CA ASP A 18 1.73 14.74 -21.11
C ASP A 18 2.40 15.81 -20.25
N ALA A 19 3.65 15.56 -19.85
CA ALA A 19 4.42 16.47 -19.02
C ALA A 19 4.84 17.76 -19.76
N ALA A 20 4.91 17.73 -21.11
CA ALA A 20 5.29 18.92 -21.88
C ALA A 20 4.17 19.95 -21.94
N THR A 21 2.93 19.48 -22.04
CA THR A 21 1.73 20.35 -22.09
C THR A 21 1.02 20.45 -20.74
N ALA A 22 1.44 19.67 -19.73
CA ALA A 22 0.78 19.53 -18.43
C ALA A 22 -0.71 19.14 -18.54
N THR A 23 -1.06 18.28 -19.50
CA THR A 23 -2.45 17.83 -19.77
C THR A 23 -2.63 16.34 -19.58
N PHE A 24 -3.82 15.92 -19.17
CA PHE A 24 -4.23 14.53 -19.14
C PHE A 24 -4.93 14.15 -20.47
N ALA A 25 -4.83 12.89 -20.84
CA ALA A 25 -5.62 12.34 -21.96
C ALA A 25 -7.12 12.36 -21.62
N ASP A 26 -7.95 12.32 -22.66
CA ASP A 26 -9.42 12.34 -22.53
C ASP A 26 -10.01 10.97 -22.17
N SER A 27 -9.22 9.90 -22.19
CA SER A 27 -9.68 8.53 -21.93
C SER A 27 -8.95 7.88 -20.77
N LEU A 28 -9.71 7.07 -20.01
CA LEU A 28 -9.19 6.20 -18.95
C LEU A 28 -9.01 4.78 -19.51
N GLU A 29 -7.87 4.18 -19.20
CA GLU A 29 -7.62 2.77 -19.47
C GLU A 29 -7.84 1.94 -18.19
N THR A 30 -8.56 0.81 -18.32
CA THR A 30 -8.70 -0.14 -17.21
C THR A 30 -7.46 -1.02 -17.17
N VAL A 31 -6.71 -0.94 -16.07
CA VAL A 31 -5.51 -1.73 -15.80
C VAL A 31 -5.87 -3.07 -15.18
N PHE A 32 -6.84 -3.05 -14.24
CA PHE A 32 -7.38 -4.27 -13.62
C PHE A 32 -8.85 -4.09 -13.28
N ASP A 33 -9.69 -5.01 -13.77
CA ASP A 33 -11.14 -5.01 -13.53
C ASP A 33 -11.51 -5.89 -12.33
N ALA A 34 -11.36 -5.35 -11.13
CA ALA A 34 -11.73 -6.04 -9.90
C ALA A 34 -13.24 -6.23 -9.74
N THR A 35 -14.04 -5.34 -10.32
CA THR A 35 -15.50 -5.41 -10.20
C THR A 35 -16.08 -6.60 -10.95
N SER A 36 -15.46 -7.05 -12.03
CA SER A 36 -15.87 -8.25 -12.77
C SER A 36 -15.78 -9.54 -11.94
N ILE A 37 -14.87 -9.57 -10.97
CA ILE A 37 -14.69 -10.69 -10.03
C ILE A 37 -15.29 -10.41 -8.64
N GLY A 38 -16.12 -9.37 -8.54
CA GLY A 38 -16.82 -9.01 -7.31
C GLY A 38 -15.91 -8.41 -6.20
N LYS A 39 -14.74 -7.88 -6.56
CA LYS A 39 -13.73 -7.33 -5.65
C LYS A 39 -13.52 -5.83 -5.84
N SER A 40 -12.67 -5.26 -5.01
CA SER A 40 -12.26 -3.86 -5.01
C SER A 40 -10.75 -3.76 -4.93
N VAL A 41 -10.15 -2.78 -5.62
CA VAL A 41 -8.71 -2.50 -5.61
C VAL A 41 -8.43 -1.25 -4.79
N SER A 42 -7.32 -1.27 -4.02
CA SER A 42 -6.78 -0.09 -3.35
C SER A 42 -5.26 -0.08 -3.36
N PHE A 43 -4.67 1.09 -3.09
CA PHE A 43 -3.24 1.31 -2.90
C PHE A 43 -2.33 0.79 -4.02
N PRO A 44 -2.54 1.13 -5.30
CA PRO A 44 -1.64 0.72 -6.36
C PRO A 44 -0.27 1.41 -6.20
N ARG A 45 0.82 0.62 -6.28
CA ARG A 45 2.20 1.09 -6.20
C ARG A 45 3.04 0.44 -7.29
N VAL A 46 3.50 1.25 -8.23
CA VAL A 46 4.42 0.80 -9.28
C VAL A 46 5.83 0.66 -8.69
N SER A 47 6.54 -0.41 -9.05
CA SER A 47 7.96 -0.56 -8.71
C SER A 47 8.79 0.56 -9.37
N PRO A 48 9.86 1.05 -8.73
CA PRO A 48 10.70 2.12 -9.28
C PRO A 48 11.27 1.84 -10.68
N ASP A 49 11.49 0.57 -11.04
CA ASP A 49 11.92 0.15 -12.38
C ASP A 49 10.79 0.12 -13.42
N GLY A 50 9.55 0.38 -13.01
CA GLY A 50 8.40 0.43 -13.90
C GLY A 50 7.88 -0.92 -14.41
N ARG A 51 8.33 -2.06 -13.86
CA ARG A 51 8.00 -3.40 -14.36
C ARG A 51 6.77 -4.02 -13.71
N HIS A 52 6.60 -3.78 -12.43
CA HIS A 52 5.56 -4.39 -11.61
C HIS A 52 4.67 -3.35 -10.93
N LEU A 53 3.41 -3.68 -10.77
CA LEU A 53 2.47 -2.90 -9.98
C LEU A 53 1.88 -3.79 -8.92
N VAL A 54 2.13 -3.47 -7.64
CA VAL A 54 1.49 -4.15 -6.51
C VAL A 54 0.29 -3.34 -6.04
N PHE A 55 -0.80 -4.02 -5.74
CA PHE A 55 -2.03 -3.45 -5.23
C PHE A 55 -2.68 -4.37 -4.21
N THR A 56 -3.59 -3.84 -3.40
CA THR A 56 -4.41 -4.63 -2.47
C THR A 56 -5.76 -4.95 -3.11
N LEU A 57 -6.14 -6.24 -3.16
CA LEU A 57 -7.44 -6.73 -3.62
C LEU A 57 -8.27 -7.17 -2.41
N HIS A 58 -9.50 -6.68 -2.29
CA HIS A 58 -10.38 -6.97 -1.14
C HIS A 58 -11.86 -6.90 -1.52
N GLY A 59 -12.77 -7.15 -0.57
CA GLY A 59 -14.20 -7.34 -0.84
C GLY A 59 -14.93 -6.10 -1.35
N TYR A 60 -14.68 -4.93 -0.76
CA TYR A 60 -15.40 -3.69 -1.10
C TYR A 60 -14.69 -2.45 -0.53
N GLY A 61 -15.08 -1.27 -1.01
CA GLY A 61 -14.55 0.03 -0.55
C GLY A 61 -13.08 0.25 -0.89
N ASN A 62 -12.42 1.14 -0.17
CA ASN A 62 -11.02 1.51 -0.39
C ASN A 62 -10.14 1.44 0.88
N PHE A 63 -10.71 1.15 2.05
CA PHE A 63 -9.98 1.02 3.32
C PHE A 63 -9.66 -0.45 3.63
N SER A 64 -8.79 -1.03 2.83
CA SER A 64 -8.45 -2.46 2.87
C SER A 64 -7.94 -2.96 4.22
N ILE A 65 -7.31 -2.11 5.03
CA ILE A 65 -6.72 -2.50 6.33
C ILE A 65 -7.74 -3.06 7.36
N TRP A 66 -9.03 -2.88 7.12
CA TRP A 66 -10.11 -3.43 7.95
C TRP A 66 -10.72 -4.72 7.39
N HIS A 67 -10.26 -5.17 6.23
CA HIS A 67 -10.77 -6.34 5.53
C HIS A 67 -9.82 -7.52 5.71
N LYS A 68 -10.28 -8.60 6.34
CA LYS A 68 -9.48 -9.83 6.50
C LYS A 68 -9.14 -10.50 5.17
N ASP A 69 -9.97 -10.28 4.14
CA ASP A 69 -9.79 -10.79 2.78
C ASP A 69 -8.98 -9.84 1.88
N ALA A 70 -8.21 -8.95 2.49
CA ALA A 70 -7.38 -8.01 1.75
C ALA A 70 -5.99 -8.59 1.52
N ASP A 71 -5.71 -8.96 0.27
CA ASP A 71 -4.50 -9.61 -0.20
C ASP A 71 -3.69 -8.70 -1.12
N LEU A 72 -2.37 -8.89 -1.11
CA LEU A 72 -1.47 -8.26 -2.07
C LEU A 72 -1.45 -9.06 -3.38
N TRP A 73 -1.55 -8.31 -4.48
CA TRP A 73 -1.49 -8.81 -5.85
C TRP A 73 -0.41 -8.07 -6.63
N CYS A 74 0.30 -8.79 -7.48
CA CYS A 74 1.31 -8.23 -8.37
C CYS A 74 0.81 -8.33 -9.82
N LEU A 75 0.87 -7.21 -10.54
CA LEU A 75 0.57 -7.12 -11.97
C LEU A 75 1.89 -6.84 -12.71
N ASP A 76 2.21 -7.67 -13.68
CA ASP A 76 3.27 -7.42 -14.65
C ASP A 76 2.79 -6.38 -15.67
N LEU A 77 3.45 -5.23 -15.72
CA LEU A 77 3.05 -4.12 -16.60
C LEU A 77 3.38 -4.36 -18.08
N ALA A 78 4.21 -5.37 -18.39
CA ALA A 78 4.55 -5.71 -19.78
C ALA A 78 3.47 -6.55 -20.46
N ASN A 79 2.86 -7.49 -19.73
CA ASN A 79 1.87 -8.42 -20.26
C ASN A 79 0.46 -8.23 -19.71
N GLY A 80 0.30 -7.46 -18.63
CA GLY A 80 -0.98 -7.20 -17.97
C GLY A 80 -1.48 -8.36 -17.11
N GLU A 81 -0.66 -9.37 -16.84
CA GLU A 81 -1.03 -10.51 -16.00
C GLU A 81 -0.95 -10.11 -14.51
N ALA A 82 -2.02 -10.38 -13.77
CA ALA A 82 -2.09 -10.13 -12.34
C ALA A 82 -2.22 -11.45 -11.57
N VAL A 83 -1.34 -11.64 -10.59
CA VAL A 83 -1.30 -12.85 -9.76
C VAL A 83 -1.28 -12.50 -8.26
N PRO A 84 -1.88 -13.35 -7.40
CA PRO A 84 -1.76 -13.15 -5.95
C PRO A 84 -0.30 -13.35 -5.49
N MET A 85 0.10 -12.57 -4.50
CA MET A 85 1.42 -12.72 -3.86
C MET A 85 1.32 -13.70 -2.68
N ASP A 86 1.01 -14.98 -2.96
CA ASP A 86 0.72 -16.01 -1.95
C ASP A 86 1.78 -16.12 -0.85
N ALA A 87 3.05 -15.88 -1.18
CA ALA A 87 4.13 -15.89 -0.18
C ALA A 87 3.98 -14.78 0.87
N LEU A 88 3.29 -13.69 0.52
CA LEU A 88 3.06 -12.53 1.40
C LEU A 88 1.73 -12.60 2.12
N ASN A 89 0.71 -13.18 1.49
CA ASN A 89 -0.67 -13.19 1.97
C ASN A 89 -0.85 -14.18 3.14
N SER A 90 -1.84 -13.91 3.99
CA SER A 90 -2.17 -14.69 5.19
C SER A 90 -3.69 -14.77 5.39
N ASP A 91 -4.14 -15.30 6.52
CA ASP A 91 -5.56 -15.37 6.88
C ASP A 91 -6.12 -14.03 7.44
N ASP A 92 -5.31 -12.97 7.46
CA ASP A 92 -5.72 -11.61 7.84
C ASP A 92 -5.17 -10.62 6.80
N VAL A 93 -5.42 -9.34 7.00
CA VAL A 93 -5.13 -8.28 6.02
C VAL A 93 -3.63 -8.09 5.72
N GLU A 94 -3.34 -7.91 4.43
CA GLU A 94 -2.11 -7.34 3.89
C GLU A 94 -2.41 -6.07 3.10
N SER A 95 -1.84 -4.95 3.51
CA SER A 95 -2.10 -3.66 2.87
C SER A 95 -0.98 -2.63 3.09
N TYR A 96 -1.19 -1.41 2.61
CA TYR A 96 -0.28 -0.27 2.81
C TYR A 96 1.16 -0.58 2.47
N HIS A 97 1.38 -1.23 1.34
CA HIS A 97 2.70 -1.61 0.85
C HIS A 97 3.44 -0.46 0.18
N SER A 98 4.77 -0.51 0.23
CA SER A 98 5.63 0.36 -0.56
C SER A 98 6.91 -0.36 -1.03
N TRP A 99 7.46 0.11 -2.15
CA TRP A 99 8.67 -0.42 -2.76
C TRP A 99 9.92 0.29 -2.24
N SER A 100 11.01 -0.46 -2.10
CA SER A 100 12.34 0.14 -1.99
C SER A 100 12.78 0.74 -3.33
N GLY A 101 13.65 1.75 -3.28
CA GLY A 101 14.12 2.44 -4.48
C GLY A 101 14.87 1.58 -5.50
N ASN A 102 15.30 0.36 -5.13
CA ASN A 102 15.93 -0.60 -6.02
C ASN A 102 14.99 -1.68 -6.58
N SER A 103 13.66 -1.55 -6.34
CA SER A 103 12.62 -2.48 -6.79
C SER A 103 12.69 -3.92 -6.24
N HIS A 104 13.57 -4.19 -5.27
CA HIS A 104 13.81 -5.56 -4.78
C HIS A 104 13.23 -5.83 -3.38
N TRP A 105 12.72 -4.82 -2.69
CA TRP A 105 12.12 -5.00 -1.38
C TRP A 105 10.74 -4.35 -1.34
N LEU A 106 9.82 -5.06 -0.69
CA LEU A 106 8.48 -4.60 -0.41
C LEU A 106 8.27 -4.59 1.10
N VAL A 107 7.83 -3.47 1.66
CA VAL A 107 7.37 -3.36 3.04
C VAL A 107 5.86 -3.20 3.04
N PHE A 108 5.17 -3.83 3.97
CA PHE A 108 3.70 -3.77 4.06
C PHE A 108 3.21 -3.95 5.49
N SER A 109 1.97 -3.57 5.74
CA SER A 109 1.29 -3.72 7.03
C SER A 109 0.39 -4.95 7.02
N SER A 110 0.45 -5.73 8.10
CA SER A 110 -0.40 -6.93 8.29
C SER A 110 -0.83 -7.07 9.74
N ARG A 111 -2.01 -7.66 9.96
CA ARG A 111 -2.52 -8.03 11.29
C ARG A 111 -2.44 -9.53 11.59
N ARG A 112 -1.66 -10.27 10.80
CA ARG A 112 -1.54 -11.74 10.88
C ARG A 112 -1.16 -12.31 12.24
N ASP A 113 -0.52 -11.49 13.13
CA ASP A 113 -0.05 -11.99 14.43
C ASP A 113 -1.17 -12.11 15.47
N ASP A 114 -2.02 -11.08 15.57
CA ASP A 114 -3.03 -10.99 16.63
C ASP A 114 -4.43 -10.56 16.15
N GLY A 115 -4.56 -10.19 14.87
CA GLY A 115 -5.81 -9.71 14.27
C GLY A 115 -6.26 -8.32 14.77
N LEU A 116 -5.44 -7.64 15.56
CA LEU A 116 -5.77 -6.35 16.18
C LEU A 116 -4.86 -5.22 15.72
N TYR A 117 -3.54 -5.40 15.89
CA TYR A 117 -2.54 -4.37 15.59
C TYR A 117 -1.83 -4.68 14.29
N THR A 118 -1.73 -3.68 13.42
CA THR A 118 -0.89 -3.80 12.22
C THR A 118 0.58 -3.72 12.59
N ARG A 119 1.35 -4.67 12.07
CA ARG A 119 2.80 -4.76 12.18
C ARG A 119 3.41 -4.71 10.80
N LEU A 120 4.66 -4.27 10.74
CA LEU A 120 5.37 -4.12 9.48
C LEU A 120 6.11 -5.39 9.12
N TYR A 121 5.86 -5.88 7.93
CA TYR A 121 6.55 -7.00 7.32
C TYR A 121 7.36 -6.55 6.12
N ILE A 122 8.47 -7.20 5.88
CA ILE A 122 9.35 -6.92 4.74
C ILE A 122 9.66 -8.21 3.99
N SER A 123 9.68 -8.14 2.67
CA SER A 123 10.00 -9.26 1.79
C SER A 123 10.89 -8.82 0.63
N HIS A 124 11.74 -9.73 0.20
CA HIS A 124 12.47 -9.59 -1.06
C HIS A 124 11.57 -9.99 -2.22
N VAL A 125 11.62 -9.21 -3.30
CA VAL A 125 10.93 -9.48 -4.58
C VAL A 125 12.00 -9.60 -5.67
N ASP A 126 11.95 -10.69 -6.43
CA ASP A 126 12.88 -10.91 -7.52
C ASP A 126 12.51 -10.13 -8.79
N SER A 127 13.32 -10.27 -9.85
CA SER A 127 13.10 -9.59 -11.12
C SER A 127 11.87 -10.06 -11.90
N GLU A 128 11.26 -11.17 -11.48
CA GLU A 128 10.03 -11.71 -12.06
C GLU A 128 8.78 -11.31 -11.25
N GLY A 129 8.95 -10.48 -10.22
CA GLY A 129 7.85 -10.04 -9.34
C GLY A 129 7.46 -11.06 -8.27
N LYS A 130 8.22 -12.15 -8.11
CA LYS A 130 7.96 -13.19 -7.13
C LYS A 130 8.54 -12.80 -5.77
N ALA A 131 7.67 -12.77 -4.76
CA ALA A 131 8.06 -12.48 -3.40
C ALA A 131 8.58 -13.70 -2.64
N SER A 132 9.53 -13.48 -1.75
CA SER A 132 9.98 -14.45 -0.75
C SER A 132 9.07 -14.42 0.48
N LYS A 133 9.21 -15.41 1.38
CA LYS A 133 8.51 -15.40 2.68
C LYS A 133 8.83 -14.10 3.43
N PRO A 134 7.81 -13.35 3.89
CA PRO A 134 8.04 -12.12 4.62
C PRO A 134 8.53 -12.39 6.03
N PHE A 135 9.24 -11.43 6.60
CA PHE A 135 9.63 -11.42 8.00
C PHE A 135 9.21 -10.12 8.66
N LEU A 136 8.91 -10.20 9.95
CA LEU A 136 8.56 -9.07 10.78
C LEU A 136 9.73 -8.09 10.83
N LEU A 137 9.46 -6.79 10.71
CA LEU A 137 10.51 -5.77 10.70
C LEU A 137 11.41 -5.91 11.93
N PRO A 138 12.74 -6.11 11.76
CA PRO A 138 13.63 -6.36 12.87
C PRO A 138 13.70 -5.21 13.89
N GLN A 139 13.69 -5.55 15.17
CA GLN A 139 13.86 -4.64 16.29
C GLN A 139 15.06 -5.09 17.14
N LYS A 140 15.63 -4.21 17.95
CA LYS A 140 16.76 -4.55 18.84
C LYS A 140 16.42 -5.68 19.81
N ASN A 141 15.21 -5.65 20.37
CA ASN A 141 14.64 -6.72 21.17
C ASN A 141 13.21 -7.00 20.66
N PRO A 142 13.06 -7.87 19.63
CA PRO A 142 11.79 -8.04 18.95
C PRO A 142 10.66 -8.51 19.85
N ARG A 143 10.96 -9.45 20.77
CA ARG A 143 9.95 -10.01 21.67
C ARG A 143 9.38 -8.93 22.59
N GLU A 144 10.24 -8.26 23.34
CA GLU A 144 9.83 -7.19 24.26
C GLU A 144 9.11 -6.05 23.52
N TYR A 145 9.61 -5.68 22.33
CA TYR A 145 9.03 -4.61 21.52
C TYR A 145 7.62 -4.96 21.07
N TYR A 146 7.42 -6.11 20.46
CA TYR A 146 6.12 -6.47 19.87
C TYR A 146 5.09 -6.95 20.88
N GLU A 147 5.50 -7.56 22.00
CA GLU A 147 4.60 -7.93 23.11
C GLU A 147 4.04 -6.70 23.84
N ASN A 148 4.77 -5.59 23.86
CA ASN A 148 4.34 -4.33 24.49
C ASN A 148 3.81 -3.29 23.51
N LEU A 149 3.71 -3.62 22.22
CA LEU A 149 3.23 -2.70 21.21
C LEU A 149 1.69 -2.62 21.24
N LEU A 150 1.16 -1.50 21.72
CA LEU A 150 -0.27 -1.23 21.85
C LEU A 150 -0.80 -0.26 20.80
N TYR A 151 -0.13 -0.12 19.67
CA TYR A 151 -0.56 0.70 18.55
C TYR A 151 -0.20 0.06 17.21
N SER A 152 -0.87 0.52 16.16
CA SER A 152 -0.71 0.01 14.80
C SER A 152 0.26 0.86 14.00
N TYR A 153 1.12 0.22 13.20
CA TYR A 153 1.87 0.86 12.14
C TYR A 153 1.12 0.74 10.82
N ASN A 154 0.85 1.87 10.19
CA ASN A 154 0.23 1.93 8.87
C ASN A 154 1.14 2.68 7.91
N ILE A 155 1.00 2.44 6.61
CA ILE A 155 1.64 3.19 5.51
C ILE A 155 3.16 3.29 5.71
N PRO A 156 3.90 2.17 5.73
CA PRO A 156 5.35 2.20 5.79
C PRO A 156 5.93 2.72 4.48
N GLU A 157 7.02 3.48 4.58
CA GLU A 157 7.75 3.97 3.42
C GLU A 157 9.25 3.74 3.63
N PHE A 158 9.96 3.34 2.56
CA PHE A 158 11.42 3.32 2.57
C PHE A 158 11.99 4.73 2.45
N MET A 159 13.09 4.97 3.12
CA MET A 159 13.82 6.24 3.05
C MET A 159 15.23 5.99 2.52
N THR A 160 15.77 6.94 1.76
CA THR A 160 17.15 6.89 1.24
C THR A 160 18.19 7.29 2.27
N GLY A 161 17.76 7.79 3.42
CA GLY A 161 18.62 8.21 4.53
C GLY A 161 17.81 8.54 5.77
N ALA A 162 18.48 8.86 6.86
CA ALA A 162 17.82 9.27 8.10
C ALA A 162 17.04 10.57 7.90
N SER A 163 15.88 10.69 8.55
CA SER A 163 15.12 11.94 8.57
C SER A 163 15.95 13.05 9.22
N THR A 164 16.03 14.19 8.57
CA THR A 164 16.63 15.42 9.10
C THR A 164 15.69 16.18 10.03
N VAL A 165 14.40 15.80 10.05
CA VAL A 165 13.35 16.43 10.86
C VAL A 165 12.97 15.48 12.00
N SER A 166 13.04 15.96 13.22
CA SER A 166 12.64 15.18 14.38
C SER A 166 11.11 15.09 14.54
N PRO A 167 10.57 14.00 15.14
CA PRO A 167 9.15 13.92 15.46
C PRO A 167 8.65 15.08 16.33
N HIS A 168 9.53 15.62 17.17
CA HIS A 168 9.22 16.76 18.03
C HIS A 168 9.00 18.05 17.23
N GLU A 169 9.87 18.34 16.25
CA GLU A 169 9.72 19.48 15.35
C GLU A 169 8.44 19.40 14.52
N VAL A 170 8.12 18.21 13.98
CA VAL A 170 6.85 17.98 13.28
C VAL A 170 5.66 18.26 14.20
N SER A 171 5.67 17.70 15.42
CA SER A 171 4.60 17.90 16.39
C SER A 171 4.45 19.38 16.79
N GLN A 172 5.56 20.10 17.00
CA GLN A 172 5.52 21.54 17.30
C GLN A 172 4.94 22.34 16.12
N THR A 173 5.38 22.06 14.90
CA THR A 173 4.88 22.73 13.70
C THR A 173 3.38 22.52 13.51
N MET A 174 2.90 21.29 13.72
CA MET A 174 1.46 20.97 13.64
C MET A 174 0.64 21.71 14.71
N ARG A 175 1.16 21.84 15.93
CA ARG A 175 0.45 22.54 17.03
C ARG A 175 0.46 24.05 16.88
N ASN A 176 1.55 24.62 16.37
CA ASN A 176 1.79 26.05 16.30
C ASN A 176 1.65 26.62 14.87
N GLY A 177 1.38 25.76 13.89
CA GLY A 177 1.26 26.15 12.49
C GLY A 177 0.07 27.08 12.25
N ARG A 178 0.28 28.14 11.51
CA ARG A 178 -0.81 29.00 11.03
C ARG A 178 -1.54 28.30 9.90
N SER A 179 -2.87 28.22 9.99
CA SER A 179 -3.67 27.76 8.86
C SER A 179 -3.55 28.72 7.69
N ILE A 180 -3.22 28.19 6.50
CA ILE A 180 -3.24 28.94 5.27
C ILE A 180 -4.62 28.74 4.64
N GLN A 181 -5.39 29.80 4.46
CA GLN A 181 -6.64 29.74 3.72
C GLN A 181 -6.33 29.62 2.22
N VAL A 182 -6.71 28.47 1.65
CA VAL A 182 -6.64 28.24 0.20
C VAL A 182 -7.92 28.75 -0.44
N LYS A 183 -7.82 29.69 -1.38
CA LYS A 183 -8.94 30.03 -2.24
C LYS A 183 -9.03 28.99 -3.35
N VAL A 184 -10.08 28.17 -3.31
CA VAL A 184 -10.43 27.30 -4.43
C VAL A 184 -10.99 28.19 -5.53
N ARG A 185 -10.41 28.14 -6.72
CA ARG A 185 -10.92 28.82 -7.92
C ARG A 185 -11.93 27.94 -8.62
#